data_14acc5bdac0d197beac746fd2d2b6b8f
#
_entry.id   14acc5bdac0d197beac746fd2d2b6b8f
#
_cell.length_a   1.000
_cell.length_b   1.000
_cell.length_c   1.000
_cell.angle_alpha   90.00
_cell.angle_beta   90.00
_cell.angle_gamma   90.00
#
_symmetry.space_group_name_H-M   'P 1'
#
loop_
_entity.id
_entity.type
_entity.pdbx_description
1 polymer ?
#
loop_
_entity_poly.entity_id
_entity_poly.type
_entity_poly.pdbx_seq_one_letter_code
_entity_poly.pdbx_strand_id
1 'polypeptide(L)'
;MRRLRSLAYACLLTAGTASQERPSDDQVLTEIASTASCAECRTVLFSLKALARFGDQAVVNALTTGCIRAGAEDEDVCKGIIAQEGPIVARTVRNIAIPSRASDLLCTVLLAQCDVPKVRPHRIKFPKPKPNITRPAPSGQKPTIFVHFSDVHVDLDYEVGSSANCSKPICCRSFTPSDAPGNNSYPAGPYGNHNCDSPKTLEQSFYNAMERFAPDAKFALFTGDVPEHHVWLVNQSSVTRSIEDTYQEMSSTLRMPVYGTLGNHEAAPVNSYPFKGVVDPISSQWVYDVVSNAWSKWIGKESRTADEYGAYSYKVPNTNLRIISLNTNLFYKFNLWVYEADMQYDPNRQFKWLVDELQSAEDARERVYIMGHMPPGVNDALHDGSNHLDQIVNRYDATIAAMFWGHTHKESFELSYSNHSDLSHETASMVSYISPSLTPTSGSPAFRVLTVDPVTFGILDVTTYSAPLEHPKYQQGPMWSKYASAKETYGQLVGLTDPSSELTPAFWHNVTEAFESDDDAFQAYFARKSRGWDNSTCTGDCKKDEICQIRAAEAQYNCQVPNRRFPSDKSTRKIGLRHDGDECSSSGLAAILQSISSKAAQRQLRQAKQEL
;
A
#
# COMPACT_ATOMS: atom_id res chain seq x y z
N MET A 1 -66.48 -24.81 -50.84
CA MET A 1 -66.34 -25.95 -49.91
C MET A 1 -64.99 -26.58 -50.12
N ARG A 2 -64.04 -26.31 -49.18
CA ARG A 2 -62.89 -27.18 -48.92
C ARG A 2 -62.29 -26.71 -47.56
N ARG A 3 -62.39 -27.58 -46.56
CA ARG A 3 -61.86 -27.38 -45.23
C ARG A 3 -60.32 -27.64 -45.26
N LEU A 4 -59.48 -26.68 -44.85
CA LEU A 4 -58.11 -26.92 -44.52
C LEU A 4 -57.97 -27.13 -43.00
N ARG A 5 -57.48 -28.29 -42.64
CA ARG A 5 -57.09 -28.63 -41.25
C ARG A 5 -55.68 -28.12 -41.01
N SER A 6 -55.54 -27.20 -40.03
CA SER A 6 -54.27 -26.79 -39.51
C SER A 6 -53.80 -27.81 -38.47
N LEU A 7 -52.64 -28.47 -38.73
CA LEU A 7 -51.93 -29.23 -37.74
C LEU A 7 -50.99 -28.21 -36.96
N ALA A 8 -51.31 -28.03 -35.68
CA ALA A 8 -50.41 -27.34 -34.76
C ALA A 8 -49.37 -28.36 -34.25
N TYR A 9 -48.10 -28.17 -34.64
CA TYR A 9 -46.95 -28.84 -34.02
C TYR A 9 -46.63 -28.12 -32.72
N ALA A 10 -46.94 -28.74 -31.58
CA ALA A 10 -46.46 -28.31 -30.28
C ALA A 10 -44.99 -28.78 -30.11
N CYS A 11 -44.01 -27.89 -30.31
CA CYS A 11 -42.67 -28.13 -29.87
C CYS A 11 -42.61 -28.00 -28.33
N LEU A 12 -42.59 -29.11 -27.64
CA LEU A 12 -42.20 -29.20 -26.24
C LEU A 12 -40.69 -28.92 -26.15
N LEU A 13 -40.32 -27.68 -25.87
CA LEU A 13 -38.99 -27.31 -25.38
C LEU A 13 -38.87 -27.86 -23.94
N THR A 14 -38.36 -29.07 -23.80
CA THR A 14 -37.81 -29.53 -22.53
C THR A 14 -36.54 -28.71 -22.27
N ALA A 15 -36.66 -27.63 -21.50
CA ALA A 15 -35.52 -26.98 -20.88
C ALA A 15 -34.93 -27.97 -19.87
N GLY A 16 -34.01 -28.78 -20.35
CA GLY A 16 -33.15 -29.56 -19.48
C GLY A 16 -32.32 -28.58 -18.65
N THR A 17 -32.65 -28.42 -17.38
CA THR A 17 -31.77 -27.86 -16.41
C THR A 17 -30.59 -28.82 -16.29
N ALA A 18 -29.55 -28.61 -17.10
CA ALA A 18 -28.29 -29.27 -16.85
C ALA A 18 -27.87 -28.82 -15.45
N SER A 19 -27.96 -29.71 -14.48
CA SER A 19 -27.35 -29.49 -13.17
C SER A 19 -25.86 -29.31 -13.44
N GLN A 20 -25.37 -28.08 -13.31
CA GLN A 20 -23.93 -27.80 -13.42
C GLN A 20 -23.27 -28.60 -12.28
N GLU A 21 -22.52 -29.65 -12.64
CA GLU A 21 -21.80 -30.44 -11.66
C GLU A 21 -20.81 -29.50 -10.92
N ARG A 22 -20.70 -29.71 -9.60
CA ARG A 22 -19.72 -28.99 -8.77
C ARG A 22 -18.33 -29.40 -9.23
N PRO A 23 -17.42 -28.44 -9.60
CA PRO A 23 -16.03 -28.77 -9.80
C PRO A 23 -15.45 -29.42 -8.54
N SER A 24 -14.65 -30.45 -8.68
CA SER A 24 -13.93 -30.99 -7.53
C SER A 24 -12.81 -30.03 -7.09
N ASP A 25 -12.52 -30.04 -5.81
CA ASP A 25 -11.40 -29.23 -5.27
C ASP A 25 -10.10 -29.59 -5.98
N ASP A 26 -9.84 -30.88 -6.26
CA ASP A 26 -8.67 -31.37 -7.01
C ASP A 26 -8.61 -30.85 -8.46
N GLN A 27 -9.75 -30.69 -9.12
CA GLN A 27 -9.79 -30.08 -10.44
C GLN A 27 -9.33 -28.62 -10.38
N VAL A 28 -9.92 -27.80 -9.50
CA VAL A 28 -9.57 -26.39 -9.33
C VAL A 28 -8.09 -26.23 -8.98
N LEU A 29 -7.58 -27.05 -8.05
CA LEU A 29 -6.17 -27.01 -7.64
C LEU A 29 -5.23 -27.42 -8.78
N THR A 30 -5.63 -28.41 -9.60
CA THR A 30 -4.83 -28.81 -10.76
C THR A 30 -4.76 -27.69 -11.80
N GLU A 31 -5.87 -27.00 -12.04
CA GLU A 31 -5.92 -25.85 -12.94
C GLU A 31 -5.03 -24.70 -12.43
N ILE A 32 -5.13 -24.34 -11.12
CA ILE A 32 -4.24 -23.34 -10.52
C ILE A 32 -2.77 -23.75 -10.70
N ALA A 33 -2.43 -24.97 -10.36
CA ALA A 33 -1.06 -25.48 -10.41
C ALA A 33 -0.49 -25.55 -11.85
N SER A 34 -1.33 -25.67 -12.87
CA SER A 34 -0.93 -25.77 -14.27
C SER A 34 -0.97 -24.44 -15.01
N THR A 35 -1.43 -23.37 -14.35
CA THR A 35 -1.62 -22.06 -14.98
C THR A 35 -0.29 -21.45 -15.41
N ALA A 36 -0.13 -21.20 -16.71
CA ALA A 36 1.06 -20.62 -17.33
C ALA A 36 0.75 -19.53 -18.36
N SER A 37 -0.53 -19.20 -18.54
CA SER A 37 -1.00 -18.21 -19.49
C SER A 37 -2.25 -17.48 -18.99
N CYS A 38 -2.51 -16.31 -19.57
CA CYS A 38 -3.72 -15.52 -19.28
C CYS A 38 -5.02 -16.31 -19.59
N ALA A 39 -5.04 -17.13 -20.64
CA ALA A 39 -6.19 -17.96 -21.00
C ALA A 39 -6.46 -19.05 -19.94
N GLU A 40 -5.41 -19.68 -19.45
CA GLU A 40 -5.52 -20.69 -18.38
C GLU A 40 -5.94 -20.05 -17.05
N CYS A 41 -5.44 -18.86 -16.72
CA CYS A 41 -5.91 -18.14 -15.55
C CYS A 41 -7.41 -17.82 -15.63
N ARG A 42 -7.91 -17.38 -16.79
CA ARG A 42 -9.36 -17.19 -16.97
C ARG A 42 -10.14 -18.50 -16.76
N THR A 43 -9.58 -19.65 -17.16
CA THR A 43 -10.19 -20.98 -16.87
C THR A 43 -10.26 -21.23 -15.36
N VAL A 44 -9.17 -20.97 -14.62
CA VAL A 44 -9.18 -21.04 -13.15
C VAL A 44 -10.27 -20.14 -12.55
N LEU A 45 -10.40 -18.91 -13.02
CA LEU A 45 -11.46 -18.00 -12.54
C LEU A 45 -12.87 -18.54 -12.85
N PHE A 46 -13.08 -19.22 -14.01
CA PHE A 46 -14.35 -19.89 -14.33
C PHE A 46 -14.63 -21.04 -13.37
N SER A 47 -13.66 -21.87 -13.05
CA SER A 47 -13.80 -22.99 -12.12
C SER A 47 -14.05 -22.49 -10.69
N LEU A 48 -13.35 -21.46 -10.24
CA LEU A 48 -13.62 -20.80 -8.96
C LEU A 48 -15.03 -20.17 -8.93
N LYS A 49 -15.46 -19.53 -10.02
CA LYS A 49 -16.83 -18.99 -10.15
C LYS A 49 -17.89 -20.08 -10.09
N ALA A 50 -17.66 -21.22 -10.73
CA ALA A 50 -18.53 -22.38 -10.67
C ALA A 50 -18.59 -22.94 -9.24
N LEU A 51 -17.43 -23.09 -8.58
CA LEU A 51 -17.34 -23.57 -7.20
C LEU A 51 -18.03 -22.62 -6.21
N ALA A 52 -17.86 -21.30 -6.38
CA ALA A 52 -18.46 -20.27 -5.54
C ALA A 52 -20.01 -20.27 -5.55
N ARG A 53 -20.66 -20.89 -6.56
CA ARG A 53 -22.11 -21.08 -6.59
C ARG A 53 -22.60 -22.07 -5.53
N PHE A 54 -21.71 -22.90 -5.02
CA PHE A 54 -22.00 -23.86 -3.94
C PHE A 54 -21.71 -23.30 -2.55
N GLY A 55 -21.47 -21.99 -2.46
CA GLY A 55 -21.20 -21.25 -1.23
C GLY A 55 -19.75 -20.84 -1.08
N ASP A 56 -19.50 -19.85 -0.23
CA ASP A 56 -18.15 -19.30 0.03
C ASP A 56 -17.23 -20.37 0.62
N GLN A 57 -17.78 -21.23 1.50
CA GLN A 57 -17.03 -22.30 2.15
C GLN A 57 -16.46 -23.31 1.17
N ALA A 58 -17.08 -23.51 0.01
CA ALA A 58 -16.53 -24.38 -1.03
C ALA A 58 -15.21 -23.83 -1.59
N VAL A 59 -15.14 -22.53 -1.82
CA VAL A 59 -13.90 -21.85 -2.26
C VAL A 59 -12.85 -21.85 -1.14
N VAL A 60 -13.26 -21.52 0.09
CA VAL A 60 -12.38 -21.55 1.27
C VAL A 60 -11.72 -22.92 1.44
N ASN A 61 -12.51 -24.00 1.38
CA ASN A 61 -11.98 -25.37 1.55
C ASN A 61 -11.00 -25.74 0.44
N ALA A 62 -11.33 -25.46 -0.82
CA ALA A 62 -10.45 -25.76 -1.95
C ALA A 62 -9.11 -25.00 -1.84
N LEU A 63 -9.15 -23.68 -1.61
CA LEU A 63 -7.93 -22.87 -1.50
C LEU A 63 -7.09 -23.24 -0.28
N THR A 64 -7.71 -23.50 0.88
CA THR A 64 -7.01 -23.95 2.10
C THR A 64 -6.29 -25.29 1.85
N THR A 65 -7.00 -26.24 1.23
CA THR A 65 -6.40 -27.53 0.86
C THR A 65 -5.22 -27.35 -0.09
N GLY A 66 -5.36 -26.45 -1.08
CA GLY A 66 -4.29 -26.13 -2.02
C GLY A 66 -3.06 -25.51 -1.35
N CYS A 67 -3.27 -24.55 -0.46
CA CYS A 67 -2.22 -23.89 0.30
C CYS A 67 -1.40 -24.92 1.13
N ILE A 68 -2.08 -25.77 1.90
CA ILE A 68 -1.45 -26.77 2.76
C ILE A 68 -0.71 -27.82 1.92
N ARG A 69 -1.34 -28.37 0.87
CA ARG A 69 -0.71 -29.39 -0.01
C ARG A 69 0.51 -28.86 -0.78
N ALA A 70 0.47 -27.59 -1.18
CA ALA A 70 1.59 -26.94 -1.84
C ALA A 70 2.72 -26.57 -0.86
N GLY A 71 2.46 -26.61 0.45
CA GLY A 71 3.37 -26.09 1.45
C GLY A 71 3.67 -24.59 1.25
N ALA A 72 2.67 -23.84 0.76
CA ALA A 72 2.82 -22.42 0.47
C ALA A 72 3.12 -21.64 1.74
N GLU A 73 2.38 -21.95 2.81
CA GLU A 73 2.56 -21.44 4.17
C GLU A 73 2.33 -22.56 5.20
N ASP A 74 2.58 -22.29 6.47
CA ASP A 74 2.22 -23.18 7.56
C ASP A 74 0.70 -23.34 7.64
N GLU A 75 0.22 -24.47 8.16
CA GLU A 75 -1.19 -24.84 8.13
C GLU A 75 -2.10 -23.80 8.80
N ASP A 76 -1.69 -23.22 9.92
CA ASP A 76 -2.43 -22.18 10.63
C ASP A 76 -2.48 -20.85 9.84
N VAL A 77 -1.40 -20.49 9.17
CA VAL A 77 -1.34 -19.32 8.27
C VAL A 77 -2.25 -19.53 7.06
N CYS A 78 -2.17 -20.70 6.39
CA CYS A 78 -3.07 -21.08 5.31
C CYS A 78 -4.54 -20.95 5.72
N LYS A 79 -4.90 -21.54 6.86
CA LYS A 79 -6.27 -21.52 7.39
C LYS A 79 -6.73 -20.10 7.71
N GLY A 80 -5.88 -19.31 8.37
CA GLY A 80 -6.24 -17.97 8.81
C GLY A 80 -6.45 -16.99 7.65
N ILE A 81 -5.51 -16.90 6.71
CA ILE A 81 -5.62 -16.02 5.54
C ILE A 81 -6.85 -16.41 4.69
N ILE A 82 -6.99 -17.68 4.36
CA ILE A 82 -8.05 -18.12 3.44
C ILE A 82 -9.43 -18.07 4.11
N ALA A 83 -9.52 -18.27 5.42
CA ALA A 83 -10.79 -18.09 6.13
C ALA A 83 -11.30 -16.64 6.07
N GLN A 84 -10.40 -15.67 6.05
CA GLN A 84 -10.72 -14.25 5.99
C GLN A 84 -10.96 -13.76 4.55
N GLU A 85 -10.03 -14.03 3.63
CA GLU A 85 -10.10 -13.51 2.26
C GLU A 85 -10.92 -14.39 1.30
N GLY A 86 -11.01 -15.68 1.56
CA GLY A 86 -11.71 -16.64 0.69
C GLY A 86 -13.18 -16.32 0.43
N PRO A 87 -13.99 -15.86 1.40
CA PRO A 87 -15.36 -15.39 1.15
C PRO A 87 -15.42 -14.20 0.21
N ILE A 88 -14.44 -13.26 0.29
CA ILE A 88 -14.34 -12.09 -0.61
C ILE A 88 -13.99 -12.55 -2.02
N VAL A 89 -13.02 -13.47 -2.16
CA VAL A 89 -12.70 -14.11 -3.46
C VAL A 89 -13.93 -14.76 -4.07
N ALA A 90 -14.65 -15.58 -3.29
CA ALA A 90 -15.87 -16.26 -3.76
C ALA A 90 -16.91 -15.26 -4.26
N ARG A 91 -17.12 -14.17 -3.55
CA ARG A 91 -18.00 -13.09 -3.94
C ARG A 91 -17.50 -12.41 -5.23
N THR A 92 -16.22 -12.01 -5.28
CA THR A 92 -15.64 -11.32 -6.43
C THR A 92 -15.79 -12.14 -7.71
N VAL A 93 -15.38 -13.43 -7.69
CA VAL A 93 -15.51 -14.28 -8.89
C VAL A 93 -16.96 -14.52 -9.31
N ARG A 94 -17.92 -14.53 -8.37
CA ARG A 94 -19.36 -14.60 -8.72
C ARG A 94 -19.83 -13.37 -9.49
N ASN A 95 -19.32 -12.19 -9.11
CA ASN A 95 -19.84 -10.89 -9.56
C ASN A 95 -19.15 -10.35 -10.82
N ILE A 96 -17.94 -10.80 -11.15
CA ILE A 96 -17.23 -10.33 -12.35
C ILE A 96 -17.64 -11.12 -13.60
N ALA A 97 -17.59 -10.47 -14.76
CA ALA A 97 -17.66 -11.15 -16.05
C ALA A 97 -16.28 -11.77 -16.39
N ILE A 98 -16.28 -12.92 -17.07
CA ILE A 98 -15.07 -13.60 -17.55
C ILE A 98 -15.34 -14.03 -19.01
N PRO A 99 -14.52 -13.59 -20.02
CA PRO A 99 -13.43 -12.63 -19.89
C PRO A 99 -13.92 -11.19 -19.69
N SER A 100 -13.14 -10.38 -18.97
CA SER A 100 -13.36 -8.95 -18.80
C SER A 100 -12.07 -8.27 -18.37
N ARG A 101 -12.06 -6.93 -18.37
CA ARG A 101 -10.93 -6.15 -17.81
C ARG A 101 -10.64 -6.53 -16.33
N ALA A 102 -11.71 -6.69 -15.53
CA ALA A 102 -11.59 -7.07 -14.13
C ALA A 102 -10.99 -8.47 -13.97
N SER A 103 -11.43 -9.45 -14.78
CA SER A 103 -10.85 -10.80 -14.75
C SER A 103 -9.40 -10.84 -15.18
N ASP A 104 -9.01 -10.05 -16.18
CA ASP A 104 -7.62 -9.99 -16.66
C ASP A 104 -6.70 -9.36 -15.61
N LEU A 105 -7.13 -8.26 -15.01
CA LEU A 105 -6.36 -7.63 -13.94
C LEU A 105 -6.30 -8.51 -12.68
N LEU A 106 -7.39 -9.21 -12.34
CA LEU A 106 -7.37 -10.17 -11.24
C LEU A 106 -6.40 -11.32 -11.51
N CYS A 107 -6.31 -11.80 -12.77
CA CYS A 107 -5.31 -12.76 -13.20
C CYS A 107 -3.88 -12.21 -13.10
N THR A 108 -3.67 -10.94 -13.41
CA THR A 108 -2.36 -10.28 -13.23
C THR A 108 -1.97 -10.28 -11.74
N VAL A 109 -2.89 -9.87 -10.87
CA VAL A 109 -2.64 -9.68 -9.44
C VAL A 109 -2.50 -11.01 -8.69
N LEU A 110 -3.43 -11.95 -8.90
CA LEU A 110 -3.46 -13.20 -8.13
C LEU A 110 -2.50 -14.27 -8.67
N LEU A 111 -2.29 -14.36 -9.98
CA LEU A 111 -1.53 -15.44 -10.61
C LEU A 111 -0.39 -14.96 -11.51
N ALA A 112 -0.19 -13.65 -11.65
CA ALA A 112 0.84 -13.03 -12.48
C ALA A 112 0.82 -13.53 -13.96
N GLN A 113 -0.37 -13.72 -14.55
CA GLN A 113 -0.51 -14.39 -15.85
C GLN A 113 -1.04 -13.52 -16.99
N CYS A 114 -1.70 -12.41 -16.72
CA CYS A 114 -2.15 -11.48 -17.75
C CYS A 114 -1.31 -10.20 -17.76
N ASP A 115 -1.32 -9.49 -18.87
CA ASP A 115 -0.80 -8.12 -18.89
C ASP A 115 -1.78 -7.19 -18.18
N VAL A 116 -1.25 -6.14 -17.56
CA VAL A 116 -2.10 -5.09 -16.97
C VAL A 116 -2.88 -4.42 -18.09
N PRO A 117 -4.23 -4.37 -18.00
CA PRO A 117 -5.04 -3.75 -19.04
C PRO A 117 -4.73 -2.25 -19.17
N LYS A 118 -4.70 -1.75 -20.41
CA LYS A 118 -4.46 -0.32 -20.70
C LYS A 118 -5.45 0.57 -19.94
N VAL A 119 -5.00 1.75 -19.52
CA VAL A 119 -5.85 2.77 -18.88
C VAL A 119 -7.07 3.07 -19.76
N ARG A 120 -8.24 3.12 -19.15
CA ARG A 120 -9.48 3.46 -19.84
C ARG A 120 -9.53 4.96 -20.12
N PRO A 121 -9.87 5.39 -21.36
CA PRO A 121 -10.04 6.81 -21.64
C PRO A 121 -11.15 7.41 -20.77
N HIS A 122 -10.77 8.19 -19.77
CA HIS A 122 -11.68 8.93 -18.94
C HIS A 122 -11.07 10.30 -18.64
N ARG A 123 -11.85 11.37 -18.79
CA ARG A 123 -11.41 12.73 -18.49
C ARG A 123 -12.16 13.25 -17.26
N ILE A 124 -11.39 13.64 -16.26
CA ILE A 124 -11.91 14.31 -15.08
C ILE A 124 -12.50 15.66 -15.50
N LYS A 125 -13.71 15.95 -15.01
CA LYS A 125 -14.37 17.23 -15.24
C LYS A 125 -14.00 18.22 -14.14
N PHE A 126 -13.45 19.35 -14.53
CA PHE A 126 -13.07 20.42 -13.61
C PHE A 126 -14.08 21.57 -13.65
N PRO A 127 -14.41 22.19 -12.49
CA PRO A 127 -15.34 23.33 -12.44
C PRO A 127 -14.85 24.55 -13.21
N LYS A 128 -13.51 24.77 -13.20
CA LYS A 128 -12.84 25.90 -13.87
C LYS A 128 -11.63 25.40 -14.67
N PRO A 129 -11.24 26.09 -15.75
CA PRO A 129 -10.00 25.79 -16.47
C PRO A 129 -8.78 26.01 -15.57
N LYS A 130 -7.64 25.42 -15.92
CA LYS A 130 -6.36 25.66 -15.23
C LYS A 130 -6.01 27.15 -15.35
N PRO A 131 -5.79 27.86 -14.23
CA PRO A 131 -5.40 29.26 -14.27
C PRO A 131 -3.97 29.40 -14.79
N ASN A 132 -3.67 30.52 -15.45
CA ASN A 132 -2.30 30.83 -15.86
C ASN A 132 -1.52 31.45 -14.69
N ILE A 133 -1.29 30.66 -13.65
CA ILE A 133 -0.49 31.03 -12.48
C ILE A 133 0.61 29.98 -12.29
N THR A 134 1.74 30.42 -11.80
CA THR A 134 2.87 29.55 -11.46
C THR A 134 2.89 29.24 -9.96
N ARG A 135 3.59 28.21 -9.59
CA ARG A 135 3.90 27.87 -8.20
C ARG A 135 4.56 29.11 -7.52
N PRO A 136 4.08 29.55 -6.35
CA PRO A 136 4.67 30.72 -5.68
C PRO A 136 6.10 30.41 -5.20
N ALA A 137 7.02 31.37 -5.38
CA ALA A 137 8.36 31.29 -4.83
C ALA A 137 8.33 31.40 -3.29
N PRO A 138 9.33 30.83 -2.58
CA PRO A 138 9.44 30.96 -1.13
C PRO A 138 9.40 32.42 -0.67
N SER A 139 8.72 32.65 0.46
CA SER A 139 8.49 34.01 1.00
C SER A 139 9.73 34.68 1.60
N GLY A 140 10.76 33.90 1.89
CA GLY A 140 11.96 34.35 2.63
C GLY A 140 11.71 34.58 4.12
N GLN A 141 10.54 34.23 4.66
CA GLN A 141 10.27 34.30 6.09
C GLN A 141 10.98 33.13 6.82
N LYS A 142 11.13 33.26 8.15
CA LYS A 142 11.71 32.19 8.98
C LYS A 142 10.97 30.88 8.75
N PRO A 143 11.63 29.81 8.31
CA PRO A 143 11.00 28.52 8.08
C PRO A 143 10.33 27.95 9.32
N THR A 144 9.32 27.11 9.09
CA THR A 144 8.70 26.27 10.12
C THR A 144 8.93 24.79 9.82
N ILE A 145 8.64 23.92 10.78
CA ILE A 145 8.83 22.48 10.61
C ILE A 145 7.55 21.72 10.93
N PHE A 146 7.42 20.54 10.29
CA PHE A 146 6.46 19.50 10.68
C PHE A 146 7.10 18.11 10.55
N VAL A 147 6.47 17.10 11.14
CA VAL A 147 6.94 15.70 11.10
C VAL A 147 6.13 14.90 10.09
N HIS A 148 6.77 14.00 9.35
CA HIS A 148 6.12 12.99 8.53
C HIS A 148 6.64 11.61 8.90
N PHE A 149 5.70 10.70 9.24
CA PHE A 149 5.99 9.33 9.61
C PHE A 149 4.88 8.40 9.14
N SER A 150 5.14 7.08 9.10
CA SER A 150 4.24 6.09 8.51
C SER A 150 4.53 4.68 9.01
N ASP A 151 3.62 3.76 8.74
CA ASP A 151 3.84 2.31 8.78
C ASP A 151 4.44 1.89 10.13
N VAL A 152 3.69 2.16 11.20
CA VAL A 152 4.16 1.89 12.57
C VAL A 152 4.06 0.40 12.93
N HIS A 153 3.06 -0.30 12.40
CA HIS A 153 2.82 -1.73 12.58
C HIS A 153 3.14 -2.21 13.99
N VAL A 154 2.35 -1.69 14.97
CA VAL A 154 2.60 -1.99 16.38
C VAL A 154 2.03 -3.34 16.72
N ASP A 155 2.90 -4.27 17.08
CA ASP A 155 2.51 -5.59 17.58
C ASP A 155 2.29 -5.55 19.09
N LEU A 156 1.02 -5.49 19.51
CA LEU A 156 0.64 -5.48 20.93
C LEU A 156 0.85 -6.84 21.63
N ASP A 157 1.06 -7.90 20.87
CA ASP A 157 1.31 -9.25 21.35
C ASP A 157 2.78 -9.68 21.13
N TYR A 158 3.67 -8.71 20.83
CA TYR A 158 5.12 -8.94 20.73
C TYR A 158 5.68 -9.48 22.03
N GLU A 159 6.44 -10.56 21.96
CA GLU A 159 7.00 -11.22 23.13
C GLU A 159 8.53 -11.18 23.14
N VAL A 160 9.09 -10.41 24.05
CA VAL A 160 10.56 -10.33 24.24
C VAL A 160 11.14 -11.70 24.59
N GLY A 161 12.18 -12.10 23.88
CA GLY A 161 12.82 -13.42 24.04
C GLY A 161 12.21 -14.54 23.21
N SER A 162 11.05 -14.34 22.58
CA SER A 162 10.52 -15.27 21.59
C SER A 162 11.38 -15.29 20.31
N SER A 163 11.18 -16.27 19.43
CA SER A 163 12.02 -16.42 18.25
C SER A 163 11.81 -15.27 17.24
N ALA A 164 12.91 -14.58 16.90
CA ALA A 164 12.98 -13.68 15.74
C ALA A 164 13.30 -14.42 14.42
N ASN A 165 13.41 -15.75 14.44
CA ASN A 165 13.63 -16.60 13.28
C ASN A 165 12.70 -17.80 13.33
N CYS A 166 11.46 -17.60 12.94
CA CYS A 166 10.38 -18.57 12.94
C CYS A 166 9.98 -19.01 11.52
N SER A 167 9.04 -19.95 11.40
CA SER A 167 8.51 -20.42 10.11
C SER A 167 7.39 -19.51 9.55
N LYS A 168 6.92 -18.54 10.34
CA LYS A 168 5.80 -17.66 9.96
C LYS A 168 6.25 -16.49 9.08
N PRO A 169 5.33 -15.83 8.37
CA PRO A 169 5.62 -14.61 7.59
C PRO A 169 6.27 -13.50 8.42
N ILE A 170 5.83 -13.32 9.67
CA ILE A 170 6.38 -12.38 10.64
C ILE A 170 6.58 -13.10 11.97
N CYS A 171 7.62 -12.75 12.73
CA CYS A 171 8.06 -13.47 13.94
C CYS A 171 7.78 -12.70 15.24
N CYS A 172 8.52 -13.05 16.28
CA CYS A 172 8.52 -12.40 17.61
C CYS A 172 7.28 -12.66 18.47
N ARG A 173 6.64 -13.82 18.26
CA ARG A 173 5.61 -14.41 19.12
C ARG A 173 5.90 -15.89 19.37
N SER A 174 5.39 -16.48 20.43
CA SER A 174 5.51 -17.91 20.74
C SER A 174 4.47 -18.73 19.96
N PHE A 175 4.68 -18.92 18.65
CA PHE A 175 3.79 -19.72 17.80
C PHE A 175 3.88 -21.22 18.11
N THR A 176 5.06 -21.68 18.48
CA THR A 176 5.36 -23.06 18.86
C THR A 176 6.19 -23.10 20.15
N PRO A 177 6.28 -24.24 20.85
CA PRO A 177 7.16 -24.36 22.02
C PRO A 177 8.63 -24.03 21.74
N SER A 178 9.10 -24.23 20.49
CA SER A 178 10.47 -23.88 20.08
C SER A 178 10.65 -22.38 19.83
N ASP A 179 9.58 -21.62 19.65
CA ASP A 179 9.65 -20.17 19.50
C ASP A 179 9.60 -19.42 20.84
N ALA A 180 9.23 -20.11 21.93
CA ALA A 180 9.07 -19.50 23.23
C ALA A 180 10.39 -18.97 23.83
N PRO A 181 10.36 -17.96 24.70
CA PRO A 181 11.54 -17.44 25.39
C PRO A 181 12.32 -18.55 26.08
N GLY A 182 13.65 -18.53 25.90
CA GLY A 182 14.56 -19.52 26.45
C GLY A 182 14.65 -20.86 25.70
N ASN A 183 13.77 -21.10 24.72
CA ASN A 183 13.75 -22.34 23.92
C ASN A 183 14.27 -22.15 22.49
N ASN A 184 14.65 -20.94 22.10
CA ASN A 184 15.10 -20.62 20.75
C ASN A 184 16.53 -20.05 20.72
N SER A 185 17.16 -20.06 19.54
CA SER A 185 18.52 -19.55 19.34
C SER A 185 18.57 -18.11 18.84
N TYR A 186 17.44 -17.49 18.57
CA TYR A 186 17.32 -16.14 18.01
C TYR A 186 16.32 -15.31 18.81
N PRO A 187 16.61 -15.01 20.08
CA PRO A 187 15.66 -14.31 20.94
C PRO A 187 15.43 -12.88 20.48
N ALA A 188 14.17 -12.50 20.38
CA ALA A 188 13.73 -11.16 20.07
C ALA A 188 14.12 -10.18 21.18
N GLY A 189 14.74 -9.07 20.81
CA GLY A 189 15.10 -8.02 21.77
C GLY A 189 13.91 -7.12 22.13
N PRO A 190 14.03 -6.29 23.17
CA PRO A 190 12.94 -5.41 23.61
C PRO A 190 12.57 -4.29 22.62
N TYR A 191 13.41 -3.97 21.64
CA TYR A 191 13.17 -2.88 20.68
C TYR A 191 13.02 -3.36 19.23
N GLY A 192 12.60 -4.61 19.00
CA GLY A 192 12.29 -5.12 17.67
C GLY A 192 13.43 -5.86 16.99
N ASN A 193 13.13 -6.35 15.80
CA ASN A 193 14.03 -7.08 14.91
C ASN A 193 13.53 -6.93 13.46
N HIS A 194 14.40 -7.07 12.45
CA HIS A 194 14.01 -6.98 11.03
C HIS A 194 13.01 -8.06 10.56
N ASN A 195 12.81 -9.14 11.32
CA ASN A 195 11.81 -10.17 11.03
C ASN A 195 10.51 -9.99 11.84
N CYS A 196 10.34 -8.84 12.50
CA CYS A 196 9.25 -8.60 13.45
C CYS A 196 8.70 -7.20 13.28
N ASP A 197 7.43 -7.06 13.63
CA ASP A 197 6.80 -5.76 13.77
C ASP A 197 7.27 -4.99 15.00
N SER A 198 6.83 -3.76 15.13
CA SER A 198 7.28 -2.85 16.19
C SER A 198 6.72 -3.26 17.55
N PRO A 199 7.57 -3.55 18.56
CA PRO A 199 7.08 -3.64 19.92
C PRO A 199 6.70 -2.24 20.46
N LYS A 200 5.85 -2.21 21.46
CA LYS A 200 5.37 -0.98 22.14
C LYS A 200 6.51 -0.10 22.66
N THR A 201 7.61 -0.71 23.10
CA THR A 201 8.81 0.00 23.57
C THR A 201 9.52 0.76 22.44
N LEU A 202 9.53 0.21 21.20
CA LEU A 202 10.06 0.90 20.03
C LEU A 202 9.15 2.08 19.64
N GLU A 203 7.85 1.88 19.63
CA GLU A 203 6.86 2.95 19.39
C GLU A 203 7.04 4.12 20.36
N GLN A 204 7.13 3.86 21.66
CA GLN A 204 7.36 4.90 22.67
C GLN A 204 8.70 5.63 22.44
N SER A 205 9.77 4.88 22.14
CA SER A 205 11.07 5.46 21.81
C SER A 205 11.00 6.37 20.59
N PHE A 206 10.19 6.01 19.60
CA PHE A 206 9.97 6.75 18.35
C PHE A 206 9.30 8.10 18.58
N TYR A 207 8.17 8.13 19.32
CA TYR A 207 7.51 9.40 19.61
C TYR A 207 8.34 10.31 20.53
N ASN A 208 9.08 9.75 21.47
CA ASN A 208 10.03 10.50 22.28
C ASN A 208 11.16 11.10 21.43
N ALA A 209 11.62 10.41 20.39
CA ALA A 209 12.61 10.94 19.45
C ALA A 209 12.04 12.11 18.63
N MET A 210 10.79 12.02 18.17
CA MET A 210 10.13 13.15 17.48
C MET A 210 10.05 14.39 18.36
N GLU A 211 9.63 14.26 19.61
CA GLU A 211 9.60 15.39 20.57
C GLU A 211 10.99 15.98 20.82
N ARG A 212 12.02 15.13 20.84
CA ARG A 212 13.41 15.57 21.04
C ARG A 212 13.98 16.32 19.85
N PHE A 213 13.74 15.85 18.62
CA PHE A 213 14.37 16.39 17.41
C PHE A 213 13.52 17.43 16.68
N ALA A 214 12.21 17.45 16.96
CA ALA A 214 11.27 18.40 16.36
C ALA A 214 10.34 19.06 17.41
N PRO A 215 10.87 19.64 18.51
CA PRO A 215 10.03 20.16 19.61
C PRO A 215 9.14 21.34 19.19
N ASP A 216 9.49 22.03 18.10
CA ASP A 216 8.77 23.19 17.56
C ASP A 216 7.88 22.83 16.36
N ALA A 217 7.74 21.53 16.03
CA ALA A 217 6.91 21.08 14.91
C ALA A 217 5.46 21.53 15.10
N LYS A 218 4.88 22.06 14.03
CA LYS A 218 3.51 22.61 14.06
C LYS A 218 2.44 21.53 14.03
N PHE A 219 2.73 20.41 13.41
CA PHE A 219 1.89 19.22 13.30
C PHE A 219 2.73 18.03 12.85
N ALA A 220 2.11 16.85 12.85
CA ALA A 220 2.65 15.67 12.19
C ALA A 220 1.66 15.16 11.15
N LEU A 221 2.17 14.61 10.04
CA LEU A 221 1.43 13.81 9.07
C LEU A 221 1.75 12.34 9.33
N PHE A 222 0.72 11.54 9.57
CA PHE A 222 0.82 10.11 9.73
C PHE A 222 0.13 9.42 8.56
N THR A 223 0.89 8.72 7.73
CA THR A 223 0.39 8.15 6.48
C THR A 223 -0.08 6.69 6.59
N GLY A 224 -0.54 6.28 7.78
CA GLY A 224 -1.32 5.04 7.99
C GLY A 224 -0.50 3.81 8.34
N ASP A 225 -1.17 2.69 8.37
CA ASP A 225 -0.72 1.35 8.76
C ASP A 225 -0.28 1.25 10.22
N VAL A 226 -1.29 1.14 11.08
CA VAL A 226 -1.15 0.93 12.53
C VAL A 226 -1.01 -0.56 12.88
N PRO A 227 -1.92 -1.47 12.42
CA PRO A 227 -1.88 -2.87 12.85
C PRO A 227 -0.71 -3.65 12.25
N GLU A 228 -0.35 -4.69 12.96
CA GLU A 228 0.73 -5.63 12.66
C GLU A 228 0.48 -6.51 11.42
N HIS A 229 1.55 -7.17 10.91
CA HIS A 229 1.52 -8.05 9.74
C HIS A 229 1.06 -9.50 10.03
N HIS A 230 0.58 -9.82 11.23
CA HIS A 230 0.02 -11.14 11.55
C HIS A 230 -1.39 -11.31 10.94
N VAL A 231 -1.54 -11.02 9.66
CA VAL A 231 -2.83 -10.91 8.95
C VAL A 231 -3.72 -12.15 9.03
N TRP A 232 -3.15 -13.32 9.32
CA TRP A 232 -3.91 -14.56 9.54
C TRP A 232 -4.54 -14.67 10.93
N LEU A 233 -4.16 -13.80 11.87
CA LEU A 233 -4.63 -13.78 13.26
C LEU A 233 -5.52 -12.59 13.57
N VAL A 234 -5.40 -11.50 12.81
CA VAL A 234 -6.14 -10.25 13.10
C VAL A 234 -7.64 -10.39 12.81
N ASN A 235 -8.42 -9.62 13.54
CA ASN A 235 -9.87 -9.50 13.37
C ASN A 235 -10.29 -8.07 13.74
N GLN A 236 -11.56 -7.73 13.52
CA GLN A 236 -12.09 -6.41 13.82
C GLN A 236 -11.72 -5.93 15.24
N SER A 237 -11.84 -6.79 16.25
CA SER A 237 -11.58 -6.40 17.66
C SER A 237 -10.10 -6.12 17.91
N SER A 238 -9.18 -6.96 17.37
CA SER A 238 -7.74 -6.75 17.53
C SER A 238 -7.27 -5.50 16.79
N VAL A 239 -7.76 -5.26 15.57
CA VAL A 239 -7.44 -4.06 14.77
C VAL A 239 -7.98 -2.80 15.45
N THR A 240 -9.23 -2.82 15.96
CA THR A 240 -9.78 -1.69 16.74
C THR A 240 -8.90 -1.38 17.95
N ARG A 241 -8.51 -2.39 18.73
CA ARG A 241 -7.61 -2.23 19.88
C ARG A 241 -6.26 -1.62 19.47
N SER A 242 -5.67 -2.09 18.38
CA SER A 242 -4.39 -1.59 17.88
C SER A 242 -4.48 -0.12 17.49
N ILE A 243 -5.52 0.27 16.73
CA ILE A 243 -5.76 1.66 16.34
C ILE A 243 -5.96 2.56 17.57
N GLU A 244 -6.84 2.17 18.49
CA GLU A 244 -7.14 2.96 19.71
C GLU A 244 -5.89 3.13 20.58
N ASP A 245 -5.12 2.06 20.81
CA ASP A 245 -3.90 2.09 21.64
C ASP A 245 -2.83 3.00 21.02
N THR A 246 -2.53 2.86 19.72
CA THR A 246 -1.52 3.66 19.04
C THR A 246 -1.90 5.14 18.97
N TYR A 247 -3.16 5.48 18.63
CA TYR A 247 -3.59 6.88 18.65
C TYR A 247 -3.66 7.46 20.06
N GLN A 248 -3.93 6.67 21.08
CA GLN A 248 -3.84 7.08 22.48
C GLN A 248 -2.37 7.38 22.85
N GLU A 249 -1.43 6.55 22.45
CA GLU A 249 0.01 6.76 22.68
C GLU A 249 0.50 8.03 21.98
N MET A 250 0.17 8.21 20.68
CA MET A 250 0.46 9.45 19.94
C MET A 250 -0.06 10.67 20.70
N SER A 251 -1.31 10.61 21.14
CA SER A 251 -1.98 11.75 21.77
C SER A 251 -1.48 12.07 23.19
N SER A 252 -0.87 11.11 23.88
CA SER A 252 -0.31 11.30 25.21
C SER A 252 1.15 11.76 25.18
N THR A 253 1.89 11.39 24.13
CA THR A 253 3.32 11.65 23.99
C THR A 253 3.61 12.88 23.14
N LEU A 254 2.94 13.00 21.97
CA LEU A 254 3.20 14.09 21.02
C LEU A 254 2.42 15.36 21.42
N ARG A 255 3.12 16.50 21.52
CA ARG A 255 2.52 17.80 21.83
C ARG A 255 1.89 18.46 20.62
N MET A 256 2.33 18.07 19.40
CA MET A 256 1.78 18.56 18.14
C MET A 256 0.53 17.75 17.74
N PRO A 257 -0.42 18.34 17.00
CA PRO A 257 -1.52 17.60 16.41
C PRO A 257 -1.02 16.61 15.36
N VAL A 258 -1.64 15.43 15.29
CA VAL A 258 -1.34 14.38 14.30
C VAL A 258 -2.50 14.27 13.32
N TYR A 259 -2.23 14.49 12.04
CA TYR A 259 -3.19 14.30 10.96
C TYR A 259 -2.95 12.94 10.30
N GLY A 260 -3.89 12.02 10.49
CA GLY A 260 -3.76 10.63 10.06
C GLY A 260 -4.45 10.35 8.72
N THR A 261 -4.10 9.24 8.09
CA THR A 261 -4.80 8.64 6.96
C THR A 261 -4.98 7.15 7.16
N LEU A 262 -5.82 6.51 6.35
CA LEU A 262 -6.04 5.06 6.38
C LEU A 262 -5.00 4.33 5.54
N GLY A 263 -4.32 3.36 6.15
CA GLY A 263 -3.56 2.36 5.43
C GLY A 263 -4.39 1.12 5.09
N ASN A 264 -3.75 0.13 4.52
CA ASN A 264 -4.44 -1.11 4.14
C ASN A 264 -4.56 -2.11 5.30
N HIS A 265 -3.74 -1.97 6.34
CA HIS A 265 -3.80 -2.80 7.54
C HIS A 265 -4.88 -2.37 8.55
N GLU A 266 -5.46 -1.18 8.46
CA GLU A 266 -6.58 -0.76 9.31
C GLU A 266 -7.86 -1.57 9.08
N ALA A 267 -7.92 -2.46 8.07
CA ALA A 267 -9.06 -3.34 7.82
C ALA A 267 -8.81 -4.78 8.30
N ALA A 268 -9.88 -5.48 8.64
CA ALA A 268 -9.89 -6.92 8.87
C ALA A 268 -11.08 -7.55 8.11
N PRO A 269 -10.83 -8.38 7.09
CA PRO A 269 -9.52 -8.78 6.55
C PRO A 269 -8.66 -7.61 6.06
N VAL A 270 -7.33 -7.77 6.09
CA VAL A 270 -6.40 -6.80 5.50
C VAL A 270 -6.81 -6.46 4.06
N ASN A 271 -6.58 -5.22 3.62
CA ASN A 271 -6.93 -4.73 2.28
C ASN A 271 -8.44 -4.65 1.96
N SER A 272 -9.33 -5.04 2.88
CA SER A 272 -10.76 -5.15 2.59
C SER A 272 -11.50 -3.83 2.82
N TYR A 273 -11.66 -3.06 1.73
CA TYR A 273 -12.40 -1.79 1.72
C TYR A 273 -13.53 -1.81 0.67
N PRO A 274 -14.69 -2.39 1.01
CA PRO A 274 -15.85 -2.38 0.13
C PRO A 274 -16.37 -0.96 -0.13
N PHE A 275 -17.07 -0.80 -1.26
CA PHE A 275 -17.70 0.47 -1.59
C PHE A 275 -18.85 0.79 -0.65
N LYS A 276 -19.17 2.09 -0.54
CA LYS A 276 -20.33 2.57 0.20
C LYS A 276 -21.62 1.83 -0.22
N GLY A 277 -22.38 1.39 0.76
CA GLY A 277 -23.62 0.64 0.55
C GLY A 277 -23.47 -0.88 0.68
N VAL A 278 -22.26 -1.40 0.82
CA VAL A 278 -22.06 -2.78 1.30
C VAL A 278 -22.27 -2.78 2.81
N VAL A 279 -23.17 -3.67 3.27
CA VAL A 279 -23.61 -3.73 4.68
C VAL A 279 -22.96 -4.90 5.42
N ASP A 280 -23.05 -4.88 6.76
CA ASP A 280 -22.56 -5.93 7.64
C ASP A 280 -22.92 -7.35 7.14
N PRO A 281 -22.05 -8.36 7.43
CA PRO A 281 -20.86 -8.30 8.29
C PRO A 281 -19.56 -7.89 7.56
N ILE A 282 -19.61 -7.54 6.29
CA ILE A 282 -18.45 -7.30 5.42
C ILE A 282 -18.20 -5.82 5.14
N SER A 283 -18.95 -4.92 5.79
CA SER A 283 -18.74 -3.47 5.71
C SER A 283 -17.42 -3.07 6.36
N SER A 284 -16.76 -2.05 5.81
CA SER A 284 -15.63 -1.35 6.46
C SER A 284 -16.06 -0.12 7.28
N GLN A 285 -17.38 0.09 7.49
CA GLN A 285 -17.86 1.26 8.25
C GLN A 285 -17.24 1.34 9.64
N TRP A 286 -17.08 0.22 10.32
CA TRP A 286 -16.44 0.16 11.64
C TRP A 286 -15.00 0.73 11.66
N VAL A 287 -14.24 0.56 10.56
CA VAL A 287 -12.90 1.16 10.43
C VAL A 287 -13.03 2.68 10.44
N TYR A 288 -13.96 3.21 9.62
CA TYR A 288 -14.18 4.65 9.52
C TYR A 288 -14.65 5.25 10.85
N ASP A 289 -15.53 4.56 11.57
CA ASP A 289 -16.01 4.96 12.89
C ASP A 289 -14.84 5.06 13.89
N VAL A 290 -13.97 4.05 13.93
CA VAL A 290 -12.83 3.99 14.85
C VAL A 290 -11.83 5.11 14.57
N VAL A 291 -11.38 5.26 13.30
CA VAL A 291 -10.38 6.28 12.94
C VAL A 291 -10.94 7.70 13.04
N SER A 292 -12.20 7.91 12.65
CA SER A 292 -12.89 9.21 12.79
C SER A 292 -12.96 9.64 14.25
N ASN A 293 -13.27 8.72 15.16
CA ASN A 293 -13.24 8.98 16.60
C ASN A 293 -11.83 9.34 17.08
N ALA A 294 -10.81 8.58 16.69
CA ALA A 294 -9.41 8.84 17.05
C ALA A 294 -8.93 10.21 16.54
N TRP A 295 -9.23 10.56 15.28
CA TRP A 295 -8.81 11.81 14.65
C TRP A 295 -9.60 13.03 15.16
N SER A 296 -10.81 12.85 15.70
CA SER A 296 -11.68 13.93 16.17
C SER A 296 -10.99 14.87 17.18
N LYS A 297 -10.02 14.37 17.93
CA LYS A 297 -9.19 15.15 18.86
C LYS A 297 -8.46 16.31 18.17
N TRP A 298 -8.01 16.13 16.93
CA TRP A 298 -7.19 17.09 16.19
C TRP A 298 -7.94 17.83 15.09
N ILE A 299 -8.86 17.13 14.39
CA ILE A 299 -9.60 17.72 13.27
C ILE A 299 -11.06 18.10 13.64
N GLY A 300 -11.49 17.79 14.86
CA GLY A 300 -12.81 18.21 15.34
C GLY A 300 -13.97 17.69 14.50
N LYS A 301 -14.86 18.61 14.07
CA LYS A 301 -16.07 18.25 13.29
C LYS A 301 -15.79 17.69 11.89
N GLU A 302 -14.63 17.94 11.32
CA GLU A 302 -14.20 17.43 10.00
C GLU A 302 -13.97 15.91 10.04
N SER A 303 -13.87 15.31 11.24
CA SER A 303 -13.87 13.85 11.42
C SER A 303 -15.14 13.17 10.89
N ARG A 304 -16.26 13.88 10.78
CA ARG A 304 -17.52 13.36 10.20
C ARG A 304 -17.39 12.96 8.73
N THR A 305 -16.54 13.66 7.95
CA THR A 305 -16.26 13.25 6.57
C THR A 305 -15.41 11.97 6.56
N ALA A 306 -14.48 11.84 7.51
CA ALA A 306 -13.69 10.61 7.69
C ALA A 306 -14.58 9.40 8.04
N ASP A 307 -15.59 9.60 8.89
CA ASP A 307 -16.61 8.61 9.24
C ASP A 307 -17.41 8.12 8.01
N GLU A 308 -17.62 8.99 7.03
CA GLU A 308 -18.39 8.64 5.82
C GLU A 308 -17.54 7.98 4.72
N TYR A 309 -16.27 8.39 4.57
CA TYR A 309 -15.45 8.03 3.39
C TYR A 309 -14.07 7.47 3.75
N GLY A 310 -13.65 7.53 5.01
CA GLY A 310 -12.25 7.29 5.38
C GLY A 310 -11.30 8.38 4.84
N ALA A 311 -11.84 9.55 4.46
CA ALA A 311 -11.13 10.68 3.86
C ALA A 311 -11.67 11.99 4.45
N TYR A 312 -10.82 13.00 4.56
CA TYR A 312 -11.22 14.31 5.08
C TYR A 312 -10.39 15.46 4.49
N SER A 313 -10.90 16.68 4.66
CA SER A 313 -10.22 17.93 4.35
C SER A 313 -10.23 18.82 5.59
N TYR A 314 -9.05 19.33 5.98
CA TYR A 314 -8.89 20.11 7.19
C TYR A 314 -8.01 21.34 6.95
N LYS A 315 -8.53 22.51 7.26
CA LYS A 315 -7.73 23.75 7.24
C LYS A 315 -6.94 23.89 8.54
N VAL A 316 -5.62 23.91 8.42
CA VAL A 316 -4.74 24.08 9.59
C VAL A 316 -4.97 25.45 10.20
N PRO A 317 -5.29 25.54 11.52
CA PRO A 317 -5.64 26.81 12.17
C PRO A 317 -4.55 27.87 12.03
N ASN A 318 -4.97 29.13 11.81
CA ASN A 318 -4.10 30.30 11.68
C ASN A 318 -3.10 30.24 10.49
N THR A 319 -3.39 29.44 9.49
CA THR A 319 -2.59 29.32 8.27
C THR A 319 -3.46 29.39 7.02
N ASN A 320 -2.83 29.45 5.84
CA ASN A 320 -3.47 29.22 4.55
C ASN A 320 -3.21 27.78 4.02
N LEU A 321 -2.84 26.85 4.89
CA LEU A 321 -2.65 25.45 4.55
C LEU A 321 -3.93 24.65 4.77
N ARG A 322 -4.30 23.86 3.77
CA ARG A 322 -5.32 22.81 3.85
C ARG A 322 -4.65 21.45 3.70
N ILE A 323 -5.01 20.50 4.54
CA ILE A 323 -4.60 19.09 4.44
C ILE A 323 -5.80 18.31 3.91
N ILE A 324 -5.58 17.52 2.86
CA ILE A 324 -6.58 16.60 2.29
C ILE A 324 -6.04 15.18 2.43
N SER A 325 -6.71 14.36 3.24
CA SER A 325 -6.41 12.96 3.43
C SER A 325 -7.31 12.10 2.53
N LEU A 326 -6.71 11.20 1.74
CA LEU A 326 -7.38 10.31 0.80
C LEU A 326 -7.40 8.87 1.32
N ASN A 327 -8.49 8.16 1.10
CA ASN A 327 -8.54 6.72 1.25
C ASN A 327 -8.05 6.05 -0.05
N THR A 328 -6.74 5.77 -0.11
CA THR A 328 -6.12 5.17 -1.30
C THR A 328 -6.41 3.69 -1.48
N ASN A 329 -6.98 3.01 -0.46
CA ASN A 329 -7.41 1.62 -0.55
C ASN A 329 -8.47 1.38 -1.63
N LEU A 330 -9.23 2.42 -2.01
CA LEU A 330 -10.20 2.36 -3.11
C LEU A 330 -9.54 2.24 -4.50
N PHE A 331 -8.22 2.37 -4.58
CA PHE A 331 -7.41 2.29 -5.80
C PHE A 331 -6.28 1.27 -5.68
N TYR A 332 -6.36 0.39 -4.69
CA TYR A 332 -5.36 -0.63 -4.38
C TYR A 332 -5.68 -1.97 -5.06
N LYS A 333 -4.70 -2.58 -5.73
CA LYS A 333 -4.90 -3.82 -6.50
C LYS A 333 -5.31 -5.02 -5.65
N PHE A 334 -4.91 -5.07 -4.36
CA PHE A 334 -5.28 -6.16 -3.45
C PHE A 334 -6.60 -5.91 -2.70
N ASN A 335 -7.21 -4.76 -2.86
CA ASN A 335 -8.59 -4.55 -2.45
C ASN A 335 -9.53 -5.25 -3.45
N LEU A 336 -9.92 -6.50 -3.19
CA LEU A 336 -10.70 -7.33 -4.12
C LEU A 336 -12.05 -6.73 -4.50
N TRP A 337 -12.59 -5.80 -3.71
CA TRP A 337 -13.85 -5.11 -4.00
C TRP A 337 -13.78 -4.21 -5.22
N VAL A 338 -12.59 -3.71 -5.60
CA VAL A 338 -12.42 -2.81 -6.75
C VAL A 338 -12.70 -3.48 -8.10
N TYR A 339 -12.70 -4.81 -8.15
CA TYR A 339 -12.99 -5.58 -9.36
C TYR A 339 -14.49 -5.71 -9.65
N GLU A 340 -15.34 -5.46 -8.66
CA GLU A 340 -16.80 -5.49 -8.83
C GLU A 340 -17.32 -4.25 -9.59
N ALA A 341 -18.58 -4.28 -10.02
CA ALA A 341 -19.26 -3.18 -10.72
C ALA A 341 -18.44 -2.58 -11.89
N ASP A 342 -17.87 -3.47 -12.71
CA ASP A 342 -17.05 -3.11 -13.89
C ASP A 342 -15.88 -2.17 -13.58
N MET A 343 -15.33 -2.23 -12.36
CA MET A 343 -14.23 -1.40 -11.88
C MET A 343 -14.59 0.10 -12.00
N GLN A 344 -15.30 0.63 -11.02
CA GLN A 344 -15.77 2.02 -11.02
C GLN A 344 -14.65 3.02 -11.31
N TYR A 345 -14.93 4.06 -12.10
CA TYR A 345 -13.98 5.14 -12.38
C TYR A 345 -13.66 6.00 -11.14
N ASP A 346 -14.65 6.20 -10.27
CA ASP A 346 -14.56 7.03 -9.08
C ASP A 346 -15.29 6.36 -7.91
N PRO A 347 -14.65 5.35 -7.28
CA PRO A 347 -15.21 4.68 -6.12
C PRO A 347 -15.58 5.68 -5.02
N ASN A 348 -16.78 5.51 -4.46
CA ASN A 348 -17.35 6.39 -3.44
C ASN A 348 -17.38 7.88 -3.83
N ARG A 349 -17.14 8.23 -5.11
CA ARG A 349 -17.03 9.60 -5.62
C ARG A 349 -15.91 10.42 -4.98
N GLN A 350 -14.84 9.78 -4.57
CA GLN A 350 -13.73 10.42 -3.87
C GLN A 350 -12.97 11.41 -4.76
N PHE A 351 -12.77 11.11 -6.05
CA PHE A 351 -12.13 12.06 -6.96
C PHE A 351 -12.99 13.30 -7.24
N LYS A 352 -14.31 13.11 -7.35
CA LYS A 352 -15.21 14.27 -7.46
C LYS A 352 -15.09 15.16 -6.22
N TRP A 353 -15.11 14.57 -5.03
CA TRP A 353 -14.93 15.30 -3.78
C TRP A 353 -13.58 15.99 -3.70
N LEU A 354 -12.49 15.30 -4.10
CA LEU A 354 -11.14 15.89 -4.15
C LEU A 354 -11.09 17.12 -5.07
N VAL A 355 -11.73 17.06 -6.25
CA VAL A 355 -11.81 18.19 -7.18
C VAL A 355 -12.56 19.35 -6.56
N ASP A 356 -13.67 19.10 -5.85
CA ASP A 356 -14.46 20.14 -5.19
C ASP A 356 -13.65 20.82 -4.06
N GLU A 357 -12.89 20.04 -3.25
CA GLU A 357 -12.02 20.55 -2.19
C GLU A 357 -10.84 21.38 -2.75
N LEU A 358 -10.19 20.91 -3.82
CA LEU A 358 -9.09 21.62 -4.47
C LEU A 358 -9.56 22.90 -5.14
N GLN A 359 -10.76 22.91 -5.74
CA GLN A 359 -11.34 24.13 -6.30
C GLN A 359 -11.67 25.14 -5.22
N SER A 360 -12.21 24.68 -4.08
CA SER A 360 -12.47 25.53 -2.93
C SER A 360 -11.18 26.15 -2.37
N ALA A 361 -10.10 25.35 -2.28
CA ALA A 361 -8.80 25.83 -1.85
C ALA A 361 -8.19 26.85 -2.84
N GLU A 362 -8.27 26.58 -4.15
CA GLU A 362 -7.81 27.50 -5.19
C GLU A 362 -8.54 28.85 -5.09
N ASP A 363 -9.88 28.82 -4.95
CA ASP A 363 -10.71 30.02 -4.83
C ASP A 363 -10.39 30.83 -3.57
N ALA A 364 -10.06 30.13 -2.47
CA ALA A 364 -9.65 30.73 -1.20
C ALA A 364 -8.17 31.13 -1.14
N ARG A 365 -7.38 30.86 -2.20
CA ARG A 365 -5.93 31.04 -2.25
C ARG A 365 -5.19 30.28 -1.13
N GLU A 366 -5.70 29.11 -0.78
CA GLU A 366 -5.06 28.21 0.15
C GLU A 366 -4.00 27.36 -0.57
N ARG A 367 -3.00 26.90 0.19
CA ARG A 367 -2.06 25.87 -0.25
C ARG A 367 -2.56 24.52 0.24
N VAL A 368 -2.30 23.46 -0.50
CA VAL A 368 -2.80 22.13 -0.16
C VAL A 368 -1.64 21.15 -0.02
N TYR A 369 -1.67 20.38 1.07
CA TYR A 369 -0.99 19.09 1.16
C TYR A 369 -2.01 17.98 0.92
N ILE A 370 -1.74 17.11 -0.04
CA ILE A 370 -2.48 15.86 -0.21
C ILE A 370 -1.70 14.77 0.51
N MET A 371 -2.39 13.94 1.27
CA MET A 371 -1.80 12.75 1.85
C MET A 371 -2.72 11.54 1.65
N GLY A 372 -2.12 10.38 1.63
CA GLY A 372 -2.76 9.07 1.58
C GLY A 372 -1.75 8.02 2.02
N HIS A 373 -2.14 6.76 1.98
CA HIS A 373 -1.23 5.70 2.39
C HIS A 373 -0.40 5.20 1.20
N MET A 374 -1.03 4.58 0.24
CA MET A 374 -0.35 4.01 -0.94
C MET A 374 0.02 5.09 -1.95
N PRO A 375 1.29 5.19 -2.38
CA PRO A 375 1.72 6.13 -3.41
C PRO A 375 1.04 5.88 -4.75
N PRO A 376 0.80 6.92 -5.55
CA PRO A 376 0.04 6.77 -6.80
C PRO A 376 0.82 6.10 -7.94
N GLY A 377 2.16 6.10 -7.90
CA GLY A 377 3.02 5.57 -8.96
C GLY A 377 3.51 4.15 -8.73
N VAL A 378 3.31 3.56 -7.55
CA VAL A 378 3.78 2.21 -7.26
C VAL A 378 2.98 1.14 -8.02
N ASN A 379 3.57 -0.04 -8.17
CA ASN A 379 2.94 -1.18 -8.85
C ASN A 379 1.63 -1.66 -8.19
N ASP A 380 1.35 -1.23 -6.97
CA ASP A 380 0.14 -1.58 -6.24
C ASP A 380 -1.05 -0.70 -6.58
N ALA A 381 -0.80 0.47 -7.15
CA ALA A 381 -1.83 1.38 -7.59
C ALA A 381 -2.53 0.86 -8.85
N LEU A 382 -3.86 0.87 -8.85
CA LEU A 382 -4.64 0.64 -10.06
C LEU A 382 -4.38 1.76 -11.07
N HIS A 383 -3.95 1.41 -12.28
CA HIS A 383 -3.56 2.37 -13.32
C HIS A 383 -4.66 3.40 -13.65
N ASP A 384 -5.94 2.98 -13.68
CA ASP A 384 -7.05 3.92 -13.92
C ASP A 384 -7.17 4.97 -12.80
N GLY A 385 -7.07 4.54 -11.53
CA GLY A 385 -7.13 5.45 -10.39
C GLY A 385 -5.93 6.40 -10.34
N SER A 386 -4.74 5.88 -10.58
CA SER A 386 -3.49 6.65 -10.68
C SER A 386 -3.57 7.71 -11.78
N ASN A 387 -4.05 7.36 -12.98
CA ASN A 387 -4.26 8.31 -14.08
C ASN A 387 -5.27 9.41 -13.72
N HIS A 388 -6.36 9.07 -13.02
CA HIS A 388 -7.35 10.08 -12.60
C HIS A 388 -6.74 11.05 -11.59
N LEU A 389 -5.94 10.55 -10.63
CA LEU A 389 -5.25 11.41 -9.67
C LEU A 389 -4.22 12.30 -10.38
N ASP A 390 -3.45 11.78 -11.33
CA ASP A 390 -2.48 12.56 -12.11
C ASP A 390 -3.14 13.70 -12.88
N GLN A 391 -4.31 13.48 -13.53
CA GLN A 391 -5.09 14.55 -14.17
C GLN A 391 -5.49 15.65 -13.17
N ILE A 392 -5.89 15.28 -11.94
CA ILE A 392 -6.28 16.21 -10.89
C ILE A 392 -5.07 17.00 -10.41
N VAL A 393 -3.96 16.33 -10.11
CA VAL A 393 -2.71 16.93 -9.65
C VAL A 393 -2.19 17.93 -10.67
N ASN A 394 -2.14 17.56 -11.95
CA ASN A 394 -1.69 18.45 -13.03
C ASN A 394 -2.63 19.65 -13.26
N ARG A 395 -3.92 19.55 -12.93
CA ARG A 395 -4.84 20.69 -13.00
C ARG A 395 -4.60 21.68 -11.84
N TYR A 396 -4.26 21.18 -10.65
CA TYR A 396 -4.15 21.99 -9.43
C TYR A 396 -2.69 22.14 -8.95
N ASP A 397 -1.69 21.95 -9.80
CA ASP A 397 -0.27 21.98 -9.46
C ASP A 397 0.22 23.29 -8.81
N ALA A 398 -0.42 24.42 -9.13
CA ALA A 398 -0.13 25.69 -8.48
C ALA A 398 -0.78 25.82 -7.08
N THR A 399 -1.80 25.04 -6.77
CA THR A 399 -2.50 25.02 -5.47
C THR A 399 -1.90 23.99 -4.53
N ILE A 400 -1.58 22.79 -5.05
CA ILE A 400 -0.95 21.70 -4.29
C ILE A 400 0.52 22.05 -4.04
N ALA A 401 0.93 22.05 -2.78
CA ALA A 401 2.31 22.34 -2.40
C ALA A 401 3.18 21.07 -2.39
N ALA A 402 2.67 19.94 -1.91
CA ALA A 402 3.34 18.64 -1.90
C ALA A 402 2.34 17.51 -1.66
N MET A 403 2.76 16.26 -1.88
CA MET A 403 2.00 15.04 -1.57
C MET A 403 2.81 14.11 -0.67
N PHE A 404 2.14 13.37 0.22
CA PHE A 404 2.77 12.56 1.27
C PHE A 404 2.14 11.16 1.35
N TRP A 405 2.99 10.13 1.38
CA TRP A 405 2.60 8.71 1.28
C TRP A 405 3.44 7.83 2.21
N GLY A 406 3.00 6.59 2.45
CA GLY A 406 3.68 5.54 3.19
C GLY A 406 3.77 4.23 2.40
N HIS A 407 3.30 3.13 2.99
CA HIS A 407 3.06 1.82 2.38
C HIS A 407 4.31 1.03 2.00
N THR A 408 5.29 1.64 1.35
CA THR A 408 6.47 0.94 0.83
C THR A 408 7.52 0.63 1.90
N HIS A 409 7.37 1.19 3.10
CA HIS A 409 8.33 1.15 4.21
C HIS A 409 9.72 1.71 3.86
N LYS A 410 9.92 2.15 2.63
CA LYS A 410 11.20 2.65 2.11
C LYS A 410 11.17 4.16 1.93
N GLU A 411 12.26 4.82 2.27
CA GLU A 411 12.42 6.24 1.99
C GLU A 411 12.57 6.47 0.49
N SER A 412 11.63 7.19 -0.12
CA SER A 412 11.65 7.46 -1.56
C SER A 412 10.87 8.71 -1.92
N PHE A 413 10.74 8.97 -3.21
CA PHE A 413 9.88 9.99 -3.81
C PHE A 413 9.42 9.57 -5.19
N GLU A 414 8.36 10.20 -5.69
CA GLU A 414 7.87 10.04 -7.07
C GLU A 414 7.58 11.41 -7.68
N LEU A 415 7.69 11.53 -9.00
CA LEU A 415 7.45 12.75 -9.76
C LEU A 415 6.24 12.59 -10.69
N SER A 416 5.32 13.55 -10.61
CA SER A 416 4.31 13.76 -11.64
C SER A 416 4.85 14.67 -12.74
N TYR A 417 4.39 14.47 -13.96
CA TYR A 417 4.75 15.28 -15.12
C TYR A 417 3.50 15.79 -15.82
N SER A 418 3.55 17.03 -16.30
CA SER A 418 2.48 17.61 -17.13
C SER A 418 2.46 17.02 -18.55
N ASN A 419 3.55 16.39 -18.97
CA ASN A 419 3.70 15.70 -20.25
C ASN A 419 4.57 14.45 -20.09
N HIS A 420 3.96 13.28 -20.09
CA HIS A 420 4.66 11.99 -19.97
C HIS A 420 5.44 11.56 -21.22
N SER A 421 5.31 12.30 -22.34
CA SER A 421 6.14 12.09 -23.53
C SER A 421 7.44 12.88 -23.50
N ASP A 422 7.60 13.78 -22.53
CA ASP A 422 8.77 14.64 -22.33
C ASP A 422 9.01 14.77 -20.83
N LEU A 423 9.83 13.86 -20.28
CA LEU A 423 10.18 13.88 -18.86
C LEU A 423 11.38 14.81 -18.66
N SER A 424 11.11 16.07 -18.38
CA SER A 424 12.12 17.11 -18.19
C SER A 424 11.82 17.94 -16.93
N HIS A 425 12.78 18.77 -16.52
CA HIS A 425 12.60 19.67 -15.38
C HIS A 425 11.50 20.71 -15.62
N GLU A 426 11.21 21.06 -16.89
CA GLU A 426 10.12 21.98 -17.25
C GLU A 426 8.74 21.32 -17.13
N THR A 427 8.66 20.01 -17.38
CA THR A 427 7.40 19.26 -17.34
C THR A 427 7.11 18.62 -15.98
N ALA A 428 8.11 18.51 -15.10
CA ALA A 428 7.93 18.02 -13.73
C ALA A 428 6.98 18.97 -12.96
N SER A 429 5.85 18.43 -12.49
CA SER A 429 4.73 19.22 -11.95
C SER A 429 4.50 19.06 -10.46
N MET A 430 4.80 17.88 -9.88
CA MET A 430 4.56 17.60 -8.46
C MET A 430 5.55 16.58 -7.90
N VAL A 431 5.76 16.66 -6.57
CA VAL A 431 6.56 15.69 -5.80
C VAL A 431 5.65 14.94 -4.83
N SER A 432 5.74 13.62 -4.87
CA SER A 432 5.22 12.68 -3.89
C SER A 432 6.36 12.26 -2.94
N TYR A 433 6.27 12.61 -1.66
CA TYR A 433 7.24 12.20 -0.64
C TYR A 433 6.76 10.92 0.03
N ILE A 434 7.53 9.83 -0.08
CA ILE A 434 7.21 8.52 0.50
C ILE A 434 8.02 8.34 1.78
N SER A 435 7.32 8.15 2.91
CA SER A 435 7.93 8.03 4.24
C SER A 435 8.60 6.68 4.44
N PRO A 436 9.73 6.62 5.14
CA PRO A 436 10.20 5.38 5.75
C PRO A 436 9.25 4.95 6.87
N SER A 437 9.33 3.67 7.27
CA SER A 437 8.52 3.07 8.33
C SER A 437 9.13 3.18 9.72
N LEU A 438 8.29 3.02 10.76
CA LEU A 438 8.74 2.64 12.11
C LEU A 438 9.04 1.14 12.15
N THR A 439 8.15 0.29 11.59
CA THR A 439 8.43 -1.16 11.56
C THR A 439 9.77 -1.45 10.91
N PRO A 440 10.62 -2.28 11.54
CA PRO A 440 11.98 -2.49 11.05
C PRO A 440 12.09 -3.52 9.92
N THR A 441 10.97 -3.99 9.37
CA THR A 441 10.93 -5.06 8.37
C THR A 441 11.58 -4.69 7.03
N SER A 442 11.63 -3.41 6.68
CA SER A 442 12.25 -2.90 5.42
C SER A 442 13.43 -1.96 5.63
N GLY A 443 14.01 -1.98 6.79
CA GLY A 443 15.16 -1.12 7.11
C GLY A 443 15.13 -0.60 8.54
N SER A 444 16.10 0.23 8.89
CA SER A 444 16.16 0.81 10.23
C SER A 444 14.97 1.75 10.48
N PRO A 445 14.34 1.73 11.67
CA PRO A 445 13.24 2.64 12.03
C PRO A 445 13.58 4.11 11.77
N ALA A 446 12.64 4.87 11.18
CA ALA A 446 12.90 6.26 10.84
C ALA A 446 11.65 7.12 10.74
N PHE A 447 11.81 8.44 10.89
CA PHE A 447 10.84 9.49 10.60
C PHE A 447 11.51 10.68 9.93
N ARG A 448 10.71 11.57 9.34
CA ARG A 448 11.20 12.78 8.67
C ARG A 448 10.76 14.04 9.40
N VAL A 449 11.63 15.03 9.43
CA VAL A 449 11.30 16.41 9.79
C VAL A 449 11.45 17.26 8.53
N LEU A 450 10.35 17.89 8.11
CA LEU A 450 10.32 18.73 6.94
C LEU A 450 10.41 20.20 7.34
N THR A 451 11.35 20.91 6.72
CA THR A 451 11.49 22.37 6.83
C THR A 451 10.74 23.01 5.67
N VAL A 452 9.83 23.94 5.97
CA VAL A 452 8.95 24.53 4.97
C VAL A 452 8.86 26.04 5.07
N ASP A 453 8.59 26.69 3.96
CA ASP A 453 8.22 28.10 3.94
C ASP A 453 6.83 28.30 4.59
N PRO A 454 6.67 29.23 5.57
CA PRO A 454 5.43 29.35 6.33
C PRO A 454 4.27 29.98 5.56
N VAL A 455 4.49 30.50 4.34
CA VAL A 455 3.49 31.16 3.51
C VAL A 455 3.11 30.30 2.30
N THR A 456 4.13 29.78 1.60
CA THR A 456 3.92 28.98 0.38
C THR A 456 3.77 27.51 0.65
N PHE A 457 4.18 27.05 1.83
CA PHE A 457 4.26 25.64 2.22
C PHE A 457 5.10 24.77 1.26
N GLY A 458 5.98 25.42 0.47
CA GLY A 458 7.00 24.74 -0.31
C GLY A 458 8.04 24.08 0.60
N ILE A 459 8.49 22.90 0.22
CA ILE A 459 9.46 22.12 1.01
C ILE A 459 10.86 22.66 0.78
N LEU A 460 11.53 23.14 1.83
CA LEU A 460 12.89 23.69 1.79
C LEU A 460 13.94 22.63 2.11
N ASP A 461 13.63 21.68 2.99
CA ASP A 461 14.47 20.52 3.30
C ASP A 461 13.64 19.34 3.83
N VAL A 462 14.17 18.13 3.67
CA VAL A 462 13.66 16.90 4.27
C VAL A 462 14.80 16.25 5.04
N THR A 463 14.71 16.26 6.36
CA THR A 463 15.71 15.63 7.24
C THR A 463 15.15 14.32 7.80
N THR A 464 15.85 13.22 7.53
CA THR A 464 15.52 11.89 8.05
C THR A 464 16.29 11.62 9.33
N TYR A 465 15.58 11.18 10.37
CA TYR A 465 16.13 10.67 11.62
C TYR A 465 15.89 9.17 11.70
N SER A 466 16.92 8.42 12.08
CA SER A 466 16.87 6.96 12.14
C SER A 466 17.60 6.41 13.36
N ALA A 467 17.21 5.20 13.77
CA ALA A 467 17.89 4.42 14.79
C ALA A 467 18.38 3.10 14.15
N PRO A 468 19.67 2.96 13.82
CA PRO A 468 20.21 1.76 13.19
C PRO A 468 20.06 0.53 14.08
N LEU A 469 19.29 -0.46 13.62
CA LEU A 469 18.97 -1.65 14.40
C LEU A 469 20.20 -2.55 14.63
N GLU A 470 21.18 -2.50 13.74
CA GLU A 470 22.46 -3.23 13.84
C GLU A 470 23.42 -2.63 14.88
N HIS A 471 23.11 -1.44 15.44
CA HIS A 471 23.98 -0.83 16.43
C HIS A 471 24.10 -1.73 17.67
N PRO A 472 25.29 -2.06 18.17
CA PRO A 472 25.50 -3.04 19.25
C PRO A 472 24.73 -2.75 20.54
N LYS A 473 24.36 -1.50 20.78
CA LYS A 473 23.59 -1.06 21.96
C LYS A 473 22.12 -0.82 21.68
N TYR A 474 21.63 -1.13 20.47
CA TYR A 474 20.24 -0.83 20.08
C TYR A 474 19.22 -1.43 21.06
N GLN A 475 19.44 -2.68 21.48
CA GLN A 475 18.56 -3.37 22.43
C GLN A 475 18.67 -2.88 23.90
N GLN A 476 19.52 -1.87 24.16
CA GLN A 476 19.57 -1.13 25.45
C GLN A 476 18.79 0.19 25.38
N GLY A 477 18.39 0.60 24.18
CA GLY A 477 17.65 1.81 23.83
C GLY A 477 18.04 2.29 22.43
N PRO A 478 17.06 2.48 21.50
CA PRO A 478 17.35 2.93 20.14
C PRO A 478 18.08 4.28 20.13
N MET A 479 19.16 4.35 19.36
CA MET A 479 20.03 5.55 19.28
C MET A 479 19.61 6.42 18.10
N TRP A 480 18.56 7.18 18.29
CA TRP A 480 18.05 8.11 17.27
C TRP A 480 19.03 9.24 16.98
N SER A 481 19.29 9.46 15.70
CA SER A 481 20.16 10.54 15.21
C SER A 481 19.75 10.99 13.81
N LYS A 482 20.19 12.19 13.41
CA LYS A 482 20.06 12.65 12.02
C LYS A 482 20.79 11.66 11.12
N TYR A 483 20.08 11.11 10.15
CA TYR A 483 20.63 10.18 9.15
C TYR A 483 21.05 10.92 7.88
N ALA A 484 20.15 11.73 7.30
CA ALA A 484 20.41 12.49 6.09
C ALA A 484 19.53 13.76 6.02
N SER A 485 19.97 14.75 5.25
CA SER A 485 19.15 15.88 4.78
C SER A 485 19.14 15.87 3.25
N ALA A 486 17.98 16.00 2.65
CA ALA A 486 17.84 16.05 1.19
C ALA A 486 18.61 17.24 0.59
N LYS A 487 18.53 18.41 1.24
CA LYS A 487 19.28 19.60 0.81
C LYS A 487 20.80 19.38 0.85
N GLU A 488 21.30 18.84 1.96
CA GLU A 488 22.75 18.58 2.11
C GLU A 488 23.23 17.52 1.14
N THR A 489 22.41 16.48 0.90
CA THR A 489 22.78 15.33 0.07
C THR A 489 22.68 15.63 -1.41
N TYR A 490 21.54 16.18 -1.85
CA TYR A 490 21.22 16.33 -3.26
C TYR A 490 21.43 17.77 -3.75
N GLY A 491 21.42 18.76 -2.86
CA GLY A 491 21.57 20.15 -3.23
C GLY A 491 22.91 20.43 -3.92
N GLN A 492 24.02 19.85 -3.41
CA GLN A 492 25.33 19.97 -4.04
C GLN A 492 25.38 19.24 -5.39
N LEU A 493 24.72 18.09 -5.50
CA LEU A 493 24.69 17.27 -6.72
C LEU A 493 24.08 18.02 -7.91
N VAL A 494 23.10 18.90 -7.66
CA VAL A 494 22.39 19.67 -8.71
C VAL A 494 22.60 21.18 -8.61
N GLY A 495 23.56 21.64 -7.79
CA GLY A 495 23.90 23.06 -7.67
C GLY A 495 22.92 23.93 -6.91
N LEU A 496 22.01 23.36 -6.11
CA LEU A 496 21.04 24.07 -5.26
C LEU A 496 21.49 24.07 -3.81
N THR A 497 22.36 25.02 -3.43
CA THR A 497 22.94 25.07 -2.09
C THR A 497 22.31 26.12 -1.16
N ASP A 498 21.50 27.04 -1.69
CA ASP A 498 20.81 28.05 -0.87
C ASP A 498 19.75 27.38 0.02
N PRO A 499 19.86 27.47 1.37
CA PRO A 499 18.91 26.85 2.29
C PRO A 499 17.48 27.39 2.18
N SER A 500 17.29 28.59 1.64
CA SER A 500 15.98 29.21 1.44
C SER A 500 15.26 28.74 0.16
N SER A 501 15.96 28.08 -0.75
CA SER A 501 15.40 27.57 -2.00
C SER A 501 14.53 26.34 -1.77
N GLU A 502 13.40 26.26 -2.47
CA GLU A 502 12.49 25.12 -2.43
C GLU A 502 13.07 23.90 -3.18
N LEU A 503 12.84 22.71 -2.66
CA LEU A 503 13.04 21.44 -3.35
C LEU A 503 11.86 21.19 -4.32
N THR A 504 11.85 21.95 -5.43
CA THR A 504 10.79 21.94 -6.43
C THR A 504 10.72 20.61 -7.19
N PRO A 505 9.64 20.32 -7.95
CA PRO A 505 9.62 19.18 -8.86
C PRO A 505 10.80 19.18 -9.85
N ALA A 506 11.18 20.34 -10.38
CA ALA A 506 12.36 20.51 -11.24
C ALA A 506 13.67 20.12 -10.53
N PHE A 507 13.84 20.50 -9.26
CA PHE A 507 14.99 20.07 -8.46
C PHE A 507 15.08 18.54 -8.39
N TRP A 508 13.99 17.88 -8.02
CA TRP A 508 13.96 16.43 -7.90
C TRP A 508 14.15 15.72 -9.25
N HIS A 509 13.65 16.30 -10.34
CA HIS A 509 13.95 15.78 -11.67
C HIS A 509 15.45 15.83 -11.97
N ASN A 510 16.12 16.97 -11.74
CA ASN A 510 17.55 17.11 -11.94
C ASN A 510 18.36 16.13 -11.07
N VAL A 511 17.89 15.81 -9.85
CA VAL A 511 18.49 14.75 -9.01
C VAL A 511 18.41 13.39 -9.73
N THR A 512 17.30 13.08 -10.38
CA THR A 512 17.18 11.81 -11.13
C THR A 512 18.07 11.77 -12.38
N GLU A 513 18.32 12.91 -13.04
CA GLU A 513 19.29 13.01 -14.15
C GLU A 513 20.74 12.83 -13.64
N ALA A 514 21.04 13.38 -12.46
CA ALA A 514 22.33 13.16 -11.85
C ALA A 514 22.53 11.68 -11.49
N PHE A 515 21.52 10.97 -11.04
CA PHE A 515 21.59 9.52 -10.81
C PHE A 515 21.90 8.73 -12.09
N GLU A 516 21.43 9.16 -13.28
CA GLU A 516 21.76 8.49 -14.54
C GLU A 516 23.26 8.53 -14.84
N SER A 517 23.92 9.65 -14.52
CA SER A 517 25.32 9.93 -14.86
C SER A 517 26.33 9.63 -13.75
N ASP A 518 25.88 9.56 -12.48
CA ASP A 518 26.70 9.34 -11.29
C ASP A 518 26.23 8.08 -10.54
N ASP A 519 26.98 6.98 -10.72
CA ASP A 519 26.66 5.70 -10.10
C ASP A 519 26.83 5.75 -8.57
N ASP A 520 27.80 6.49 -8.04
CA ASP A 520 28.03 6.60 -6.61
C ASP A 520 26.88 7.34 -5.93
N ALA A 521 26.42 8.45 -6.53
CA ALA A 521 25.24 9.19 -6.05
C ALA A 521 23.97 8.31 -6.09
N PHE A 522 23.80 7.53 -7.15
CA PHE A 522 22.67 6.59 -7.25
C PHE A 522 22.75 5.48 -6.20
N GLN A 523 23.90 4.80 -6.02
CA GLN A 523 24.05 3.75 -5.01
C GLN A 523 23.83 4.30 -3.59
N ALA A 524 24.30 5.50 -3.33
CA ALA A 524 24.04 6.17 -2.06
C ALA A 524 22.55 6.47 -1.83
N TYR A 525 21.79 6.86 -2.86
CA TYR A 525 20.34 6.97 -2.81
C TYR A 525 19.71 5.61 -2.54
N PHE A 526 20.08 4.57 -3.28
CA PHE A 526 19.51 3.24 -3.17
C PHE A 526 19.68 2.65 -1.75
N ALA A 527 20.88 2.80 -1.16
CA ALA A 527 21.12 2.40 0.22
C ALA A 527 20.27 3.21 1.25
N ARG A 528 20.00 4.51 0.97
CA ARG A 528 19.18 5.33 1.85
C ARG A 528 17.73 4.87 1.92
N LYS A 529 17.19 4.24 0.89
CA LYS A 529 15.81 3.72 0.90
C LYS A 529 15.54 2.86 2.13
N SER A 530 16.51 2.04 2.55
CA SER A 530 16.44 1.19 3.75
C SER A 530 17.19 1.79 4.96
N ARG A 531 17.64 3.05 4.88
CA ARG A 531 18.48 3.72 5.90
C ARG A 531 19.77 2.96 6.15
N GLY A 532 20.36 2.38 5.08
CA GLY A 532 21.63 1.68 5.10
C GLY A 532 21.57 0.22 5.56
N TRP A 533 20.39 -0.34 5.79
CA TRP A 533 20.23 -1.75 6.13
C TRP A 533 20.47 -2.68 4.93
N ASP A 534 19.84 -2.39 3.80
CA ASP A 534 20.10 -3.09 2.55
C ASP A 534 21.33 -2.47 1.86
N ASN A 535 22.42 -3.23 1.80
CA ASN A 535 23.66 -2.86 1.16
C ASN A 535 23.83 -3.53 -0.21
N SER A 536 22.78 -4.05 -0.81
CA SER A 536 22.83 -4.61 -2.16
C SER A 536 23.15 -3.53 -3.18
N THR A 537 23.82 -3.93 -4.26
CA THR A 537 24.09 -3.03 -5.38
C THR A 537 23.01 -3.13 -6.43
N CYS A 538 22.50 -1.97 -6.88
CA CYS A 538 21.50 -1.86 -7.94
C CYS A 538 22.16 -1.28 -9.20
N THR A 539 22.44 -2.12 -10.20
CA THR A 539 23.13 -1.74 -11.44
C THR A 539 22.38 -2.23 -12.68
N GLY A 540 22.73 -1.72 -13.84
CA GLY A 540 22.13 -2.14 -15.11
C GLY A 540 20.64 -1.87 -15.18
N ASP A 541 19.82 -2.91 -15.40
CA ASP A 541 18.37 -2.75 -15.50
C ASP A 541 17.73 -2.38 -14.16
N CYS A 542 18.26 -2.88 -13.02
CA CYS A 542 17.80 -2.46 -11.70
C CYS A 542 17.86 -0.92 -11.52
N LYS A 543 18.99 -0.28 -11.91
CA LYS A 543 19.14 1.17 -11.84
C LYS A 543 18.15 1.89 -12.74
N LYS A 544 17.95 1.38 -13.96
CA LYS A 544 16.98 1.96 -14.91
C LYS A 544 15.55 1.87 -14.39
N ASP A 545 15.18 0.71 -13.86
CA ASP A 545 13.83 0.47 -13.32
C ASP A 545 13.57 1.35 -12.10
N GLU A 546 14.56 1.52 -11.21
CA GLU A 546 14.44 2.39 -10.05
C GLU A 546 14.29 3.86 -10.45
N ILE A 547 15.11 4.36 -11.40
CA ILE A 547 14.99 5.75 -11.90
C ILE A 547 13.65 5.95 -12.61
N CYS A 548 13.19 4.96 -13.38
CA CYS A 548 11.87 5.00 -13.99
C CYS A 548 10.76 5.07 -12.94
N GLN A 549 10.83 4.28 -11.87
CA GLN A 549 9.85 4.29 -10.79
C GLN A 549 9.73 5.66 -10.14
N ILE A 550 10.84 6.28 -9.77
CA ILE A 550 10.81 7.61 -9.13
C ILE A 550 10.37 8.74 -10.08
N ARG A 551 10.36 8.49 -11.39
CA ARG A 551 9.80 9.39 -12.43
C ARG A 551 8.36 9.07 -12.81
N ALA A 552 7.68 8.17 -12.10
CA ALA A 552 6.37 7.67 -12.49
C ALA A 552 5.36 7.74 -11.35
N ALA A 553 4.95 8.95 -10.93
CA ALA A 553 3.80 9.11 -10.02
C ALA A 553 2.46 8.76 -10.71
N GLU A 554 2.45 8.41 -11.99
CA GLU A 554 1.34 7.75 -12.67
C GLU A 554 1.74 6.31 -12.99
N ALA A 555 1.11 5.33 -12.33
CA ALA A 555 1.52 3.93 -12.28
C ALA A 555 1.64 3.25 -13.65
N GLN A 556 0.88 3.68 -14.68
CA GLN A 556 1.00 3.09 -16.01
C GLN A 556 2.36 3.35 -16.68
N TYR A 557 3.13 4.34 -16.21
CA TYR A 557 4.47 4.66 -16.71
C TYR A 557 5.59 4.08 -15.86
N ASN A 558 5.25 3.38 -14.77
CA ASN A 558 6.23 2.68 -13.96
C ASN A 558 6.81 1.50 -14.74
N CYS A 559 8.15 1.41 -14.81
CA CYS A 559 8.85 0.35 -15.54
C CYS A 559 8.94 -0.96 -14.76
N GLN A 560 8.69 -0.95 -13.46
CA GLN A 560 8.60 -2.17 -12.70
C GLN A 560 7.35 -2.93 -13.14
N VAL A 561 7.56 -3.98 -13.91
CA VAL A 561 6.46 -4.89 -14.27
C VAL A 561 5.94 -5.52 -12.98
N PRO A 562 4.62 -5.57 -12.73
CA PRO A 562 4.06 -6.26 -11.58
C PRO A 562 4.74 -7.61 -11.42
N ASN A 563 5.28 -7.87 -10.23
CA ASN A 563 6.18 -9.00 -10.01
C ASN A 563 5.54 -10.30 -10.49
N ARG A 564 6.03 -10.86 -11.59
CA ARG A 564 5.57 -12.14 -12.12
C ARG A 564 6.03 -13.33 -11.28
N ARG A 565 6.79 -13.08 -10.18
CA ARG A 565 7.31 -14.14 -9.31
C ARG A 565 7.52 -13.60 -7.90
N PHE A 566 6.62 -13.96 -7.00
CA PHE A 566 7.00 -14.03 -5.59
C PHE A 566 8.06 -15.14 -5.42
N PRO A 567 9.10 -14.95 -4.61
CA PRO A 567 10.03 -16.02 -4.30
C PRO A 567 9.26 -17.17 -3.64
N SER A 568 9.01 -18.23 -4.40
CA SER A 568 8.26 -19.41 -3.92
C SER A 568 9.10 -20.34 -3.06
N ASP A 569 10.35 -19.98 -2.76
CA ASP A 569 11.28 -20.84 -2.05
C ASP A 569 11.50 -20.36 -0.62
N LYS A 570 10.97 -21.15 0.35
CA LYS A 570 11.26 -20.96 1.77
C LYS A 570 12.78 -20.98 2.07
N SER A 571 13.61 -21.60 1.18
CA SER A 571 15.07 -21.64 1.32
C SER A 571 15.74 -20.29 1.01
N THR A 572 15.06 -19.38 0.30
CA THR A 572 15.54 -18.02 0.05
C THR A 572 15.10 -17.01 1.09
N ARG A 573 14.25 -17.38 2.05
CA ARG A 573 14.01 -16.62 3.29
C ARG A 573 15.30 -16.69 4.16
N LYS A 574 16.41 -16.22 3.61
CA LYS A 574 17.62 -16.02 4.41
C LYS A 574 17.35 -14.93 5.42
N ILE A 575 17.75 -15.18 6.67
CA ILE A 575 17.79 -14.24 7.76
C ILE A 575 18.28 -12.88 7.23
N GLY A 576 17.42 -11.87 7.24
CA GLY A 576 17.76 -10.49 6.91
C GLY A 576 17.80 -10.08 5.43
N LEU A 577 17.40 -10.91 4.47
CA LEU A 577 17.39 -10.55 3.04
C LEU A 577 16.01 -10.79 2.42
N ARG A 578 15.03 -9.94 2.74
CA ARG A 578 13.85 -9.76 1.92
C ARG A 578 14.19 -8.74 0.84
N HIS A 579 14.69 -9.23 -0.32
CA HIS A 579 14.87 -8.42 -1.51
C HIS A 579 13.54 -8.19 -2.22
N ASP A 580 13.23 -6.93 -2.49
CA ASP A 580 12.34 -6.42 -3.54
C ASP A 580 10.97 -7.14 -3.71
N GLY A 581 10.26 -7.34 -2.63
CA GLY A 581 8.86 -7.73 -2.65
C GLY A 581 8.08 -6.75 -1.78
N ASP A 582 6.98 -6.29 -2.28
CA ASP A 582 5.93 -5.64 -1.54
C ASP A 582 5.65 -6.44 -0.25
N GLU A 583 6.10 -5.95 0.90
CA GLU A 583 5.99 -6.70 2.16
C GLU A 583 4.54 -6.96 2.53
N CYS A 584 3.63 -6.06 2.17
CA CYS A 584 2.20 -6.23 2.35
C CYS A 584 1.61 -7.34 1.47
N SER A 585 2.25 -7.69 0.34
CA SER A 585 1.79 -8.73 -0.58
C SER A 585 2.37 -10.13 -0.29
N SER A 586 3.49 -10.21 0.46
CA SER A 586 4.22 -11.47 0.65
C SER A 586 3.52 -12.49 1.53
N SER A 587 2.60 -12.07 2.39
CA SER A 587 1.84 -12.93 3.33
C SER A 587 0.36 -13.10 2.96
N GLY A 588 -0.09 -12.54 1.84
CA GLY A 588 -1.49 -12.55 1.44
C GLY A 588 -1.85 -13.66 0.45
N LEU A 589 -3.13 -13.66 0.05
CA LEU A 589 -3.71 -14.66 -0.85
C LEU A 589 -2.98 -14.80 -2.19
N ALA A 590 -2.50 -13.68 -2.77
CA ALA A 590 -1.78 -13.70 -4.04
C ALA A 590 -0.49 -14.52 -3.96
N ALA A 591 0.29 -14.36 -2.88
CA ALA A 591 1.49 -15.15 -2.63
C ALA A 591 1.19 -16.64 -2.51
N ILE A 592 0.11 -16.99 -1.82
CA ILE A 592 -0.37 -18.38 -1.69
C ILE A 592 -0.72 -18.95 -3.07
N LEU A 593 -1.52 -18.25 -3.87
CA LEU A 593 -1.97 -18.73 -5.18
C LEU A 593 -0.81 -18.88 -6.17
N GLN A 594 0.14 -17.94 -6.17
CA GLN A 594 1.35 -18.03 -6.99
C GLN A 594 2.28 -19.16 -6.54
N SER A 595 2.36 -19.42 -5.22
CA SER A 595 3.09 -20.57 -4.69
C SER A 595 2.47 -21.90 -5.17
N ILE A 596 1.12 -22.01 -5.16
CA ILE A 596 0.42 -23.20 -5.69
C ILE A 596 0.73 -23.39 -7.20
N SER A 597 0.78 -22.32 -7.97
CA SER A 597 1.07 -22.36 -9.41
C SER A 597 2.55 -22.61 -9.74
N SER A 598 3.45 -22.59 -8.75
CA SER A 598 4.88 -22.79 -8.98
C SER A 598 5.22 -24.21 -9.42
N LYS A 599 6.32 -24.38 -10.17
CA LYS A 599 6.80 -25.70 -10.62
C LYS A 599 7.13 -26.66 -9.45
N ALA A 600 7.51 -26.14 -8.29
CA ALA A 600 7.77 -26.92 -7.10
C ALA A 600 6.50 -27.53 -6.51
N ALA A 601 5.43 -26.73 -6.40
CA ALA A 601 4.11 -27.18 -5.97
C ALA A 601 3.51 -28.23 -6.90
N GLN A 602 3.72 -28.10 -8.22
CA GLN A 602 3.30 -29.12 -9.20
C GLN A 602 3.91 -30.50 -8.92
N ARG A 603 5.18 -30.55 -8.49
CA ARG A 603 5.85 -31.82 -8.15
C ARG A 603 5.25 -32.44 -6.89
N GLN A 604 5.02 -31.64 -5.84
CA GLN A 604 4.43 -32.13 -4.58
C GLN A 604 2.99 -32.62 -4.76
N LEU A 605 2.15 -31.89 -5.53
CA LEU A 605 0.79 -32.30 -5.86
C LEU A 605 0.75 -33.61 -6.68
N ARG A 606 1.71 -33.82 -7.59
CA ARG A 606 1.83 -35.10 -8.35
C ARG A 606 2.23 -36.26 -7.46
N GLN A 607 3.16 -36.06 -6.52
CA GLN A 607 3.57 -37.08 -5.57
C GLN A 607 2.43 -37.46 -4.63
N ALA A 608 1.72 -36.50 -4.05
CA ALA A 608 0.56 -36.76 -3.20
C ALA A 608 -0.60 -37.47 -3.92
N LYS A 609 -0.75 -37.31 -5.25
CA LYS A 609 -1.73 -38.08 -6.05
C LYS A 609 -1.28 -39.51 -6.35
N GLN A 610 0.01 -39.84 -6.24
CA GLN A 610 0.53 -41.21 -6.44
C GLN A 610 0.47 -42.02 -5.16
N GLU A 611 0.35 -41.35 -4.00
CA GLU A 611 0.27 -41.98 -2.68
C GLU A 611 -1.17 -42.22 -2.20
N LEU A 612 -2.17 -41.69 -2.92
CA LEU A 612 -3.62 -41.94 -2.78
C LEU A 612 -4.09 -42.98 -3.80
#